data_66a87015938006cecb1cd2a21c91f15e
#
_entry.id   66a87015938006cecb1cd2a21c91f15e
#
_cell.length_a   1.000
_cell.length_b   1.000
_cell.length_c   1.000
_cell.angle_alpha   90.00
_cell.angle_beta   90.00
_cell.angle_gamma   90.00
#
_symmetry.space_group_name_H-M   'P 1'
#
loop_
_entity.id
_entity.type
_entity.pdbx_description
1 polymer ?
#
loop_
_entity_poly.entity_id
_entity_poly.type
_entity_poly.pdbx_seq_one_letter_code
_entity_poly.pdbx_strand_id
1 'polypeptide(L)'
;MNSLAQFQQQAAEGHTHIPVVREVLSDLDTPLSVYLKLADGPNTYLFESVEGGERFGRYSIIGLPARRVYAFHGHTLTVREDGQVVETREVADPFAEVEALRSAHSVPKLDGLPGFTGGLVGWFGFECIGYIEPRLAPPAGRDELGTPDILLLDSNELAVFDNLKGRLYLIVHADPRVEGAFDQAQARLDALTAKLRAPGAGYPAPLTSDVLDESDFISGFTREGFVDAVQRSKEYIRAGDIFQVVLSQRLSVPFKARPVDVYRALRALNPSPYMYFLDVGDLQVVGSSPEILVRLQHTDDGVGEVTVRPIAGTRPRGATPELDQALEAELLADPKERAEHLMLIDLGRNDAGRVSKAGTVEVGEQFVIERYSHVMHIVSEVTGQLQPGLSYADVLRATFPAGTVSGAPKIRALEVIRELEPIKRNVYAGSIGYIGWHGDADTAIAIRTAVIKDGRLYVQAGAGIVYDSDPDKEWDETMNKGRALFRAVAQAAKGL
;
A
#
# COMPACT_ATOMS: atom_id res chain seq x y z
N MET A 1 -3.12 -2.08 29.68
CA MET A 1 -1.77 -1.56 30.01
C MET A 1 -0.99 -2.67 30.66
N ASN A 2 0.18 -3.02 30.17
CA ASN A 2 0.99 -4.06 30.78
C ASN A 2 1.60 -3.53 32.09
N SER A 3 1.49 -4.32 33.15
CA SER A 3 2.23 -4.08 34.40
C SER A 3 3.68 -4.57 34.25
N LEU A 4 4.58 -4.08 35.12
CA LEU A 4 5.95 -4.61 35.17
C LEU A 4 5.96 -6.13 35.38
N ALA A 5 5.05 -6.67 36.18
CA ALA A 5 4.93 -8.11 36.40
C ALA A 5 4.57 -8.88 35.13
N GLN A 6 3.64 -8.37 34.31
CA GLN A 6 3.29 -8.96 33.01
C GLN A 6 4.47 -8.88 32.02
N PHE A 7 5.17 -7.74 31.98
CA PHE A 7 6.36 -7.58 31.16
C PHE A 7 7.47 -8.61 31.54
N GLN A 8 7.72 -8.80 32.84
CA GLN A 8 8.69 -9.77 33.33
C GLN A 8 8.25 -11.21 33.04
N GLN A 9 6.96 -11.53 33.14
CA GLN A 9 6.44 -12.83 32.76
C GLN A 9 6.66 -13.10 31.29
N GLN A 10 6.31 -12.18 30.38
CA GLN A 10 6.49 -12.31 28.95
C GLN A 10 7.98 -12.44 28.56
N ALA A 11 8.87 -11.72 29.27
CA ALA A 11 10.31 -11.88 29.14
C ALA A 11 10.77 -13.30 29.51
N ALA A 12 10.22 -13.86 30.61
CA ALA A 12 10.51 -15.24 31.04
C ALA A 12 9.97 -16.30 30.06
N GLU A 13 8.92 -16.00 29.32
CA GLU A 13 8.36 -16.82 28.23
C GLU A 13 9.23 -16.79 26.96
N GLY A 14 10.27 -15.95 26.93
CA GLY A 14 11.25 -15.88 25.83
C GLY A 14 10.93 -14.85 24.76
N HIS A 15 9.99 -13.94 25.02
CA HIS A 15 9.73 -12.83 24.09
C HIS A 15 10.87 -11.82 24.08
N THR A 16 11.25 -11.36 22.89
CA THR A 16 12.39 -10.44 22.68
C THR A 16 11.97 -9.01 22.42
N HIS A 17 10.72 -8.78 22.04
CA HIS A 17 10.13 -7.46 21.80
C HIS A 17 8.74 -7.43 22.44
N ILE A 18 8.65 -6.75 23.58
CA ILE A 18 7.41 -6.72 24.37
C ILE A 18 6.74 -5.35 24.21
N PRO A 19 5.54 -5.27 23.64
CA PRO A 19 4.84 -4.00 23.50
C PRO A 19 4.40 -3.47 24.86
N VAL A 20 4.83 -2.26 25.21
CA VAL A 20 4.34 -1.48 26.35
C VAL A 20 3.32 -0.49 25.82
N VAL A 21 2.09 -0.55 26.32
CA VAL A 21 0.95 0.12 25.71
C VAL A 21 0.33 1.12 26.66
N ARG A 22 -0.02 2.29 26.13
CA ARG A 22 -0.82 3.30 26.82
C ARG A 22 -2.04 3.69 26.00
N GLU A 23 -3.20 3.53 26.58
CA GLU A 23 -4.45 4.03 26.03
C GLU A 23 -4.64 5.49 26.43
N VAL A 24 -4.95 6.36 25.48
CA VAL A 24 -5.21 7.78 25.67
C VAL A 24 -6.55 8.12 25.03
N LEU A 25 -7.38 8.91 25.71
CA LEU A 25 -8.56 9.49 25.10
C LEU A 25 -8.12 10.52 24.06
N SER A 26 -8.66 10.42 22.85
CA SER A 26 -8.27 11.27 21.70
C SER A 26 -9.51 11.79 20.95
N ASP A 27 -10.45 12.34 21.72
CA ASP A 27 -11.72 12.90 21.24
C ASP A 27 -11.57 14.29 20.57
N LEU A 28 -10.43 14.95 20.79
CA LEU A 28 -10.09 16.25 20.19
C LEU A 28 -9.07 16.18 19.07
N ASP A 29 -8.58 14.99 18.76
CA ASP A 29 -7.56 14.76 17.74
C ASP A 29 -8.11 13.96 16.56
N THR A 30 -7.49 14.14 15.39
CA THR A 30 -7.66 13.31 14.21
C THR A 30 -6.39 12.51 13.98
N PRO A 31 -6.42 11.39 13.22
CA PRO A 31 -5.20 10.66 12.89
C PRO A 31 -4.12 11.56 12.29
N LEU A 32 -4.50 12.48 11.42
CA LEU A 32 -3.57 13.45 10.82
C LEU A 32 -2.99 14.42 11.88
N SER A 33 -3.80 14.93 12.82
CA SER A 33 -3.27 15.83 13.87
C SER A 33 -2.30 15.08 14.79
N VAL A 34 -2.58 13.81 15.09
CA VAL A 34 -1.67 12.96 15.86
C VAL A 34 -0.37 12.72 15.10
N TYR A 35 -0.46 12.40 13.77
CA TYR A 35 0.72 12.28 12.93
C TYR A 35 1.59 13.54 12.97
N LEU A 36 0.99 14.71 12.77
CA LEU A 36 1.72 15.99 12.77
C LEU A 36 2.33 16.35 14.15
N LYS A 37 1.78 15.84 15.25
CA LYS A 37 2.31 16.03 16.60
C LYS A 37 3.43 15.05 16.97
N LEU A 38 3.31 13.80 16.55
CA LEU A 38 4.17 12.72 17.04
C LEU A 38 5.23 12.26 16.04
N ALA A 39 4.92 12.25 14.73
CA ALA A 39 5.77 11.76 13.67
C ALA A 39 6.65 12.89 13.12
N ASP A 40 7.54 13.41 13.96
CA ASP A 40 8.46 14.49 13.62
C ASP A 40 9.79 13.93 13.12
N GLY A 41 9.94 13.85 11.82
CA GLY A 41 11.18 13.38 11.18
C GLY A 41 10.93 12.35 10.08
N PRO A 42 12.00 11.88 9.45
CA PRO A 42 11.92 10.83 8.43
C PRO A 42 11.63 9.45 9.04
N ASN A 43 11.37 8.50 8.16
CA ASN A 43 11.05 7.11 8.48
C ASN A 43 9.75 6.98 9.27
N THR A 44 8.73 7.75 8.85
CA THR A 44 7.40 7.78 9.46
C THR A 44 6.35 7.39 8.42
N TYR A 45 5.17 7.02 8.90
CA TYR A 45 4.04 6.72 8.01
C TYR A 45 2.70 7.02 8.68
N LEU A 46 1.70 7.25 7.84
CA LEU A 46 0.30 7.34 8.22
C LEU A 46 -0.51 6.44 7.28
N PHE A 47 -1.19 5.45 7.83
CA PHE A 47 -2.15 4.60 7.13
C PHE A 47 -3.54 4.84 7.68
N GLU A 48 -4.47 5.17 6.80
CA GLU A 48 -5.87 5.36 7.15
C GLU A 48 -6.76 4.58 6.19
N SER A 49 -7.89 4.09 6.68
CA SER A 49 -8.99 3.69 5.84
C SER A 49 -10.11 4.71 6.02
N VAL A 50 -10.43 5.47 4.99
CA VAL A 50 -11.37 6.60 5.09
C VAL A 50 -12.75 6.23 4.56
N GLU A 51 -12.85 5.17 3.77
CA GLU A 51 -14.10 4.60 3.25
C GLU A 51 -14.23 3.12 3.61
N GLY A 52 -15.46 2.60 3.68
CA GLY A 52 -15.72 1.17 3.97
C GLY A 52 -16.32 0.87 5.35
N GLY A 53 -16.70 1.91 6.13
CA GLY A 53 -17.44 1.77 7.39
C GLY A 53 -16.67 0.98 8.46
N GLU A 54 -17.40 0.22 9.29
CA GLU A 54 -16.81 -0.57 10.39
C GLU A 54 -15.85 -1.67 9.93
N ARG A 55 -15.98 -2.12 8.69
CA ARG A 55 -15.23 -3.26 8.15
C ARG A 55 -13.79 -2.88 7.78
N PHE A 56 -13.55 -1.67 7.28
CA PHE A 56 -12.23 -1.20 6.82
C PHE A 56 -11.75 0.08 7.51
N GLY A 57 -12.64 0.97 7.95
CA GLY A 57 -12.32 2.30 8.47
C GLY A 57 -12.05 2.38 9.97
N ARG A 58 -11.92 1.25 10.68
CA ARG A 58 -11.85 1.28 12.14
C ARG A 58 -10.54 1.83 12.67
N TYR A 59 -9.41 1.45 12.10
CA TYR A 59 -8.10 1.84 12.62
C TYR A 59 -7.34 2.75 11.66
N SER A 60 -6.69 3.76 12.24
CA SER A 60 -5.63 4.51 11.55
C SER A 60 -4.32 4.26 12.28
N ILE A 61 -3.25 4.00 11.51
CA ILE A 61 -1.96 3.58 12.05
C ILE A 61 -0.93 4.66 11.74
N ILE A 62 -0.25 5.15 12.77
CA ILE A 62 0.76 6.19 12.69
C ILE A 62 2.08 5.62 13.16
N GLY A 63 3.04 5.46 12.26
CA GLY A 63 4.41 5.08 12.61
C GLY A 63 5.22 6.30 13.06
N LEU A 64 5.83 6.21 14.22
CA LEU A 64 6.80 7.18 14.69
C LEU A 64 8.14 6.93 13.98
N PRO A 65 9.11 7.86 14.06
CA PRO A 65 10.38 7.72 13.36
C PRO A 65 11.06 6.38 13.65
N ALA A 66 11.08 5.51 12.64
CA ALA A 66 11.73 4.21 12.75
C ALA A 66 13.25 4.39 12.78
N ARG A 67 13.89 3.80 13.77
CA ARG A 67 15.34 3.84 13.91
C ARG A 67 16.03 2.99 12.86
N ARG A 68 15.41 1.87 12.47
CA ARG A 68 15.99 0.91 11.53
C ARG A 68 15.15 0.83 10.25
N VAL A 69 15.87 0.85 9.11
CA VAL A 69 15.30 0.80 7.77
C VAL A 69 16.05 -0.25 6.95
N TYR A 70 15.31 -1.11 6.29
CA TYR A 70 15.80 -2.14 5.40
C TYR A 70 15.51 -1.75 3.94
N ALA A 71 16.53 -1.65 3.11
CA ALA A 71 16.41 -1.32 1.70
C ALA A 71 17.09 -2.39 0.83
N PHE A 72 16.35 -2.91 -0.14
CA PHE A 72 16.88 -3.89 -1.09
C PHE A 72 16.96 -3.25 -2.49
N HIS A 73 18.12 -3.34 -3.10
CA HIS A 73 18.35 -3.03 -4.50
C HIS A 73 18.90 -4.30 -5.18
N GLY A 74 18.08 -4.94 -6.00
CA GLY A 74 18.43 -6.29 -6.46
C GLY A 74 18.58 -7.23 -5.25
N HIS A 75 19.68 -7.94 -5.22
CA HIS A 75 20.00 -8.85 -4.12
C HIS A 75 20.84 -8.21 -3.01
N THR A 76 21.09 -6.91 -3.06
CA THR A 76 21.85 -6.19 -2.03
C THR A 76 20.91 -5.61 -0.97
N LEU A 77 21.00 -6.11 0.26
CA LEU A 77 20.35 -5.52 1.44
C LEU A 77 21.27 -4.47 2.06
N THR A 78 20.73 -3.27 2.26
CA THR A 78 21.34 -2.22 3.07
C THR A 78 20.49 -1.97 4.31
N VAL A 79 21.08 -2.08 5.49
CA VAL A 79 20.44 -1.75 6.77
C VAL A 79 20.94 -0.40 7.24
N ARG A 80 20.02 0.51 7.52
CA ARG A 80 20.33 1.79 8.18
C ARG A 80 19.77 1.78 9.60
N GLU A 81 20.55 2.31 10.52
CA GLU A 81 20.10 2.57 11.90
C GLU A 81 20.44 4.01 12.27
N ASP A 82 19.44 4.74 12.79
CA ASP A 82 19.55 6.17 13.09
C ASP A 82 20.13 7.00 11.91
N GLY A 83 19.74 6.65 10.68
CA GLY A 83 20.17 7.29 9.43
C GLY A 83 21.54 6.85 8.90
N GLN A 84 22.32 6.07 9.66
CA GLN A 84 23.64 5.57 9.24
C GLN A 84 23.54 4.15 8.68
N VAL A 85 24.30 3.87 7.62
CA VAL A 85 24.43 2.50 7.12
C VAL A 85 25.26 1.68 8.12
N VAL A 86 24.65 0.66 8.69
CA VAL A 86 25.28 -0.25 9.66
C VAL A 86 25.63 -1.59 9.06
N GLU A 87 24.96 -1.98 7.96
CA GLU A 87 25.21 -3.24 7.29
C GLU A 87 24.89 -3.11 5.80
N THR A 88 25.70 -3.74 4.96
CA THR A 88 25.39 -3.97 3.53
C THR A 88 25.86 -5.38 3.18
N ARG A 89 24.97 -6.21 2.65
CA ARG A 89 25.28 -7.59 2.26
C ARG A 89 24.43 -8.09 1.10
N GLU A 90 24.95 -9.07 0.40
CA GLU A 90 24.18 -9.82 -0.60
C GLU A 90 23.27 -10.85 0.09
N VAL A 91 22.06 -11.00 -0.43
CA VAL A 91 21.07 -11.99 -0.01
C VAL A 91 20.68 -12.87 -1.20
N ALA A 92 20.56 -14.15 -0.96
CA ALA A 92 20.17 -15.09 -2.01
C ALA A 92 18.73 -14.89 -2.45
N ASP A 93 17.86 -14.56 -1.52
CA ASP A 93 16.40 -14.42 -1.71
C ASP A 93 15.86 -13.28 -0.84
N PRO A 94 15.54 -12.12 -1.45
CA PRO A 94 15.01 -10.97 -0.72
C PRO A 94 13.71 -11.23 0.05
N PHE A 95 12.80 -12.07 -0.47
CA PHE A 95 11.56 -12.38 0.24
C PHE A 95 11.79 -13.27 1.46
N ALA A 96 12.68 -14.28 1.34
CA ALA A 96 13.06 -15.10 2.48
C ALA A 96 13.78 -14.26 3.54
N GLU A 97 14.58 -13.29 3.11
CA GLU A 97 15.25 -12.36 4.02
C GLU A 97 14.25 -11.48 4.78
N VAL A 98 13.22 -10.94 4.12
CA VAL A 98 12.14 -10.18 4.79
C VAL A 98 11.46 -11.03 5.87
N GLU A 99 11.19 -12.30 5.58
CA GLU A 99 10.60 -13.21 6.59
C GLU A 99 11.59 -13.50 7.74
N ALA A 100 12.88 -13.63 7.45
CA ALA A 100 13.90 -13.78 8.48
C ALA A 100 14.00 -12.54 9.39
N LEU A 101 13.94 -11.34 8.81
CA LEU A 101 13.91 -10.07 9.56
C LEU A 101 12.66 -9.97 10.46
N ARG A 102 11.49 -10.32 9.95
CA ARG A 102 10.25 -10.34 10.73
C ARG A 102 10.32 -11.36 11.88
N SER A 103 10.71 -12.58 11.58
CA SER A 103 10.71 -13.70 12.53
C SER A 103 11.85 -13.63 13.56
N ALA A 104 12.81 -12.71 13.38
CA ALA A 104 13.85 -12.45 14.37
C ALA A 104 13.28 -11.88 15.70
N HIS A 105 12.07 -11.35 15.67
CA HIS A 105 11.39 -10.78 16.82
C HIS A 105 10.30 -11.72 17.34
N SER A 106 10.41 -12.10 18.61
CA SER A 106 9.36 -12.81 19.34
C SER A 106 8.55 -11.80 20.13
N VAL A 107 7.29 -11.60 19.75
CA VAL A 107 6.38 -10.59 20.32
C VAL A 107 5.18 -11.28 20.93
N PRO A 108 4.77 -10.99 22.19
CA PRO A 108 3.57 -11.57 22.77
C PRO A 108 2.31 -10.97 22.13
N LYS A 109 1.30 -11.81 21.87
CA LYS A 109 -0.03 -11.33 21.47
C LYS A 109 -0.74 -10.80 22.73
N LEU A 110 -1.29 -9.58 22.62
CA LEU A 110 -2.00 -8.92 23.71
C LEU A 110 -3.47 -8.77 23.35
N ASP A 111 -4.34 -9.28 24.21
CA ASP A 111 -5.79 -9.20 24.00
C ASP A 111 -6.31 -7.77 24.05
N GLY A 112 -7.30 -7.48 23.23
CA GLY A 112 -8.00 -6.20 23.22
C GLY A 112 -7.26 -5.06 22.49
N LEU A 113 -6.08 -5.31 21.92
CA LEU A 113 -5.36 -4.38 21.08
C LEU A 113 -5.80 -4.46 19.61
N PRO A 114 -5.52 -3.41 18.80
CA PRO A 114 -5.63 -3.48 17.35
C PRO A 114 -4.82 -4.65 16.76
N GLY A 115 -5.23 -5.18 15.61
CA GLY A 115 -4.53 -6.29 14.95
C GLY A 115 -3.08 -6.00 14.59
N PHE A 116 -2.75 -4.74 14.29
CA PHE A 116 -1.36 -4.31 14.06
C PHE A 116 -0.84 -3.55 15.28
N THR A 117 0.20 -4.07 15.90
CA THR A 117 0.87 -3.48 17.07
C THR A 117 2.36 -3.24 16.85
N GLY A 118 2.84 -3.39 15.62
CA GLY A 118 4.22 -3.26 15.19
C GLY A 118 4.59 -4.31 14.15
N GLY A 119 5.64 -4.04 13.39
CA GLY A 119 6.04 -4.90 12.27
C GLY A 119 6.94 -4.20 11.27
N LEU A 120 7.03 -4.76 10.09
CA LEU A 120 7.71 -4.19 8.94
C LEU A 120 6.70 -3.42 8.09
N VAL A 121 6.98 -2.15 7.79
CA VAL A 121 6.06 -1.24 7.09
C VAL A 121 6.75 -0.60 5.91
N GLY A 122 6.15 -0.68 4.72
CA GLY A 122 6.75 -0.08 3.53
C GLY A 122 6.19 -0.62 2.24
N TRP A 123 7.05 -0.85 1.25
CA TRP A 123 6.62 -1.31 -0.07
C TRP A 123 7.51 -2.40 -0.65
N PHE A 124 6.90 -3.17 -1.55
CA PHE A 124 7.55 -4.05 -2.52
C PHE A 124 7.27 -3.48 -3.91
N GLY A 125 8.27 -2.96 -4.58
CA GLY A 125 8.17 -2.38 -5.91
C GLY A 125 7.83 -3.40 -6.99
N PHE A 126 7.37 -2.94 -8.13
CA PHE A 126 6.95 -3.82 -9.23
C PHE A 126 8.08 -4.76 -9.69
N GLU A 127 9.32 -4.31 -9.65
CA GLU A 127 10.49 -5.08 -10.07
C GLU A 127 10.77 -6.30 -9.19
N CYS A 128 10.15 -6.40 -8.02
CA CYS A 128 10.18 -7.62 -7.18
C CYS A 128 9.68 -8.87 -7.92
N ILE A 129 8.91 -8.70 -9.01
CA ILE A 129 8.55 -9.84 -9.87
C ILE A 129 9.78 -10.59 -10.40
N GLY A 130 10.91 -9.91 -10.57
CA GLY A 130 12.18 -10.54 -10.98
C GLY A 130 12.74 -11.55 -9.98
N TYR A 131 12.40 -11.42 -8.69
CA TYR A 131 12.75 -12.39 -7.65
C TYR A 131 11.85 -13.62 -7.65
N ILE A 132 10.64 -13.49 -8.20
CA ILE A 132 9.62 -14.55 -8.27
C ILE A 132 9.76 -15.32 -9.58
N GLU A 133 9.94 -14.58 -10.68
CA GLU A 133 10.01 -15.12 -12.04
C GLU A 133 11.34 -14.71 -12.71
N PRO A 134 12.37 -15.55 -12.64
CA PRO A 134 13.72 -15.19 -13.10
C PRO A 134 13.83 -14.74 -14.57
N ARG A 135 12.89 -15.16 -15.42
CA ARG A 135 12.86 -14.72 -16.83
C ARG A 135 12.53 -13.23 -16.98
N LEU A 136 11.95 -12.63 -15.95
CA LEU A 136 11.67 -11.20 -15.86
C LEU A 136 12.79 -10.40 -15.16
N ALA A 137 13.88 -11.03 -14.77
CA ALA A 137 15.09 -10.40 -14.26
C ALA A 137 16.21 -10.41 -15.34
N PRO A 138 17.11 -9.41 -15.40
CA PRO A 138 17.04 -8.12 -14.72
C PRO A 138 15.89 -7.25 -15.25
N PRO A 139 15.41 -6.25 -14.48
CA PRO A 139 14.34 -5.36 -14.91
C PRO A 139 14.74 -4.62 -16.19
N ALA A 140 13.80 -4.48 -17.13
CA ALA A 140 13.96 -3.67 -18.32
C ALA A 140 13.53 -2.22 -18.06
N GLY A 141 13.91 -1.34 -18.97
CA GLY A 141 13.58 0.08 -18.89
C GLY A 141 14.58 0.91 -18.07
N ARG A 142 14.50 2.21 -18.26
CA ARG A 142 15.35 3.18 -17.54
C ARG A 142 14.81 3.37 -16.13
N ASP A 143 15.66 3.31 -15.13
CA ASP A 143 15.33 3.65 -13.75
C ASP A 143 15.48 5.16 -13.53
N GLU A 144 14.36 5.86 -13.50
CA GLU A 144 14.36 7.32 -13.30
C GLU A 144 14.29 7.71 -11.82
N LEU A 145 13.76 6.82 -10.99
CA LEU A 145 13.55 7.12 -9.57
C LEU A 145 14.66 6.58 -8.68
N GLY A 146 15.29 5.47 -9.08
CA GLY A 146 16.32 4.81 -8.26
C GLY A 146 15.81 4.45 -6.87
N THR A 147 14.52 4.09 -6.75
CA THR A 147 13.95 3.65 -5.47
C THR A 147 14.39 2.23 -5.17
N PRO A 148 14.53 1.85 -3.89
CA PRO A 148 14.69 0.45 -3.53
C PRO A 148 13.55 -0.42 -4.10
N ASP A 149 13.89 -1.64 -4.52
CA ASP A 149 12.87 -2.63 -4.91
C ASP A 149 12.00 -3.00 -3.70
N ILE A 150 12.60 -3.11 -2.51
CA ILE A 150 11.89 -3.28 -1.25
C ILE A 150 12.43 -2.24 -0.26
N LEU A 151 11.55 -1.52 0.41
CA LEU A 151 11.89 -0.67 1.54
C LEU A 151 10.94 -0.94 2.69
N LEU A 152 11.50 -1.26 3.86
CA LEU A 152 10.74 -1.59 5.05
C LEU A 152 11.28 -0.83 6.26
N LEU A 153 10.38 -0.17 6.97
CA LEU A 153 10.62 0.47 8.26
C LEU A 153 10.40 -0.56 9.37
N ASP A 154 11.31 -0.65 10.32
CA ASP A 154 11.16 -1.44 11.55
C ASP A 154 10.30 -0.64 12.54
N SER A 155 8.99 -0.93 12.55
CA SER A 155 8.00 -0.15 13.30
C SER A 155 7.81 -0.68 14.71
N ASN A 156 8.65 -0.17 15.63
CA ASN A 156 8.63 -0.51 17.06
C ASN A 156 7.98 0.57 17.94
N GLU A 157 7.79 1.77 17.42
CA GLU A 157 7.05 2.85 18.07
C GLU A 157 5.93 3.32 17.15
N LEU A 158 4.68 3.26 17.62
CA LEU A 158 3.53 3.63 16.81
C LEU A 158 2.36 4.13 17.67
N ALA A 159 1.44 4.82 17.01
CA ALA A 159 0.17 5.21 17.56
C ALA A 159 -0.96 4.63 16.70
N VAL A 160 -1.91 3.91 17.30
CA VAL A 160 -3.07 3.35 16.61
C VAL A 160 -4.33 4.03 17.10
N PHE A 161 -5.01 4.69 16.17
CA PHE A 161 -6.26 5.37 16.43
C PHE A 161 -7.44 4.43 16.17
N ASP A 162 -8.26 4.12 17.18
CA ASP A 162 -9.53 3.41 17.02
C ASP A 162 -10.63 4.46 16.74
N ASN A 163 -10.93 4.66 15.46
CA ASN A 163 -11.92 5.64 15.01
C ASN A 163 -13.33 5.37 15.55
N LEU A 164 -13.66 4.09 15.82
CA LEU A 164 -14.96 3.70 16.35
C LEU A 164 -15.10 4.04 17.83
N LYS A 165 -14.03 3.84 18.61
CA LYS A 165 -14.04 4.05 20.06
C LYS A 165 -13.54 5.44 20.47
N GLY A 166 -12.97 6.25 19.55
CA GLY A 166 -12.35 7.53 19.86
C GLY A 166 -11.15 7.39 20.82
N ARG A 167 -10.37 6.30 20.68
CA ARG A 167 -9.22 5.99 21.53
C ARG A 167 -7.95 5.92 20.73
N LEU A 168 -6.87 6.29 21.36
CA LEU A 168 -5.52 6.21 20.80
C LEU A 168 -4.68 5.27 21.68
N TYR A 169 -4.07 4.28 21.03
CA TYR A 169 -3.10 3.38 21.65
C TYR A 169 -1.70 3.85 21.27
N LEU A 170 -0.91 4.29 22.24
CA LEU A 170 0.52 4.51 22.08
C LEU A 170 1.24 3.20 22.42
N ILE A 171 2.07 2.72 21.52
CA ILE A 171 2.75 1.43 21.62
C ILE A 171 4.26 1.66 21.44
N VAL A 172 5.04 1.17 22.40
CA VAL A 172 6.49 1.18 22.38
C VAL A 172 6.97 -0.23 22.67
N HIS A 173 7.71 -0.84 21.73
CA HIS A 173 8.30 -2.15 21.93
C HIS A 173 9.58 -2.01 22.76
N ALA A 174 9.70 -2.82 23.80
CA ALA A 174 10.86 -2.86 24.68
C ALA A 174 11.57 -4.23 24.59
N ASP A 175 12.89 -4.21 24.47
CA ASP A 175 13.72 -5.41 24.53
C ASP A 175 14.03 -5.76 26.00
N PRO A 176 13.48 -6.85 26.55
CA PRO A 176 13.66 -7.18 27.97
C PRO A 176 15.10 -7.54 28.35
N ARG A 177 15.99 -7.73 27.38
CA ARG A 177 17.42 -7.96 27.61
C ARG A 177 18.17 -6.68 27.98
N VAL A 178 17.56 -5.53 27.70
CA VAL A 178 18.09 -4.21 28.07
C VAL A 178 17.69 -3.88 29.52
N GLU A 179 18.65 -3.52 30.35
CA GLU A 179 18.38 -3.12 31.73
C GLU A 179 17.46 -1.89 31.79
N GLY A 180 16.40 -1.96 32.60
CA GLY A 180 15.43 -0.88 32.73
C GLY A 180 14.55 -0.66 31.49
N ALA A 181 14.46 -1.59 30.55
CA ALA A 181 13.71 -1.45 29.31
C ALA A 181 12.23 -1.05 29.53
N PHE A 182 11.56 -1.62 30.54
CA PHE A 182 10.19 -1.28 30.88
C PHE A 182 10.05 0.19 31.31
N ASP A 183 10.94 0.66 32.20
CA ASP A 183 10.92 2.05 32.69
C ASP A 183 11.26 3.03 31.57
N GLN A 184 12.19 2.68 30.69
CA GLN A 184 12.51 3.48 29.49
C GLN A 184 11.30 3.59 28.57
N ALA A 185 10.58 2.48 28.32
CA ALA A 185 9.36 2.49 27.51
C ALA A 185 8.24 3.33 28.16
N GLN A 186 8.08 3.26 29.48
CA GLN A 186 7.13 4.11 30.22
C GLN A 186 7.48 5.59 30.10
N ALA A 187 8.75 5.95 30.29
CA ALA A 187 9.23 7.32 30.13
C ALA A 187 9.00 7.83 28.68
N ARG A 188 9.20 6.95 27.69
CA ARG A 188 8.91 7.28 26.29
C ARG A 188 7.41 7.54 26.07
N LEU A 189 6.53 6.70 26.62
CA LEU A 189 5.08 6.89 26.57
C LEU A 189 4.63 8.18 27.28
N ASP A 190 5.29 8.57 28.38
CA ASP A 190 5.06 9.85 29.05
C ASP A 190 5.41 11.02 28.13
N ALA A 191 6.56 10.97 27.47
CA ALA A 191 7.00 12.00 26.54
C ALA A 191 6.04 12.13 25.34
N LEU A 192 5.60 11.01 24.75
CA LEU A 192 4.61 10.99 23.66
C LEU A 192 3.26 11.57 24.11
N THR A 193 2.80 11.20 25.31
CA THR A 193 1.55 11.73 25.89
C THR A 193 1.66 13.24 26.13
N ALA A 194 2.81 13.72 26.59
CA ALA A 194 3.05 15.15 26.77
C ALA A 194 3.04 15.92 25.44
N LYS A 195 3.64 15.37 24.39
CA LYS A 195 3.57 15.94 23.02
C LYS A 195 2.14 16.04 22.51
N LEU A 196 1.32 15.00 22.68
CA LEU A 196 -0.09 15.02 22.29
C LEU A 196 -0.88 16.14 22.97
N ARG A 197 -0.64 16.36 24.27
CA ARG A 197 -1.32 17.38 25.07
C ARG A 197 -0.78 18.79 24.87
N ALA A 198 0.40 18.92 24.30
CA ALA A 198 0.97 20.23 24.01
C ALA A 198 0.06 21.02 23.04
N PRO A 199 -0.11 22.32 23.25
CA PRO A 199 -0.79 23.16 22.27
C PRO A 199 -0.12 22.99 20.92
N GLY A 200 -0.91 22.69 19.87
CA GLY A 200 -0.36 22.58 18.53
C GLY A 200 0.24 23.91 18.09
N ALA A 201 1.42 23.88 17.47
CA ALA A 201 2.08 25.08 16.93
C ALA A 201 1.30 25.73 15.76
N GLY A 202 0.11 25.24 15.47
CA GLY A 202 -0.63 25.53 14.24
C GLY A 202 0.01 24.83 13.03
N TYR A 203 -0.76 24.71 11.97
CA TYR A 203 -0.18 24.20 10.72
C TYR A 203 0.66 25.31 10.08
N PRO A 204 1.91 25.03 9.67
CA PRO A 204 2.78 26.07 9.15
C PRO A 204 2.25 26.64 7.82
N ALA A 205 2.52 27.91 7.55
CA ALA A 205 2.14 28.57 6.30
C ALA A 205 2.62 27.78 5.06
N PRO A 206 1.91 27.84 3.93
CA PRO A 206 2.34 27.20 2.69
C PRO A 206 3.79 27.55 2.31
N LEU A 207 4.53 26.58 1.77
CA LEU A 207 5.90 26.82 1.29
C LEU A 207 5.93 27.54 -0.08
N THR A 208 4.85 27.43 -0.84
CA THR A 208 4.72 27.95 -2.20
C THR A 208 3.27 28.36 -2.46
N SER A 209 3.08 29.18 -3.48
CA SER A 209 1.78 29.55 -4.04
C SER A 209 1.76 29.28 -5.56
N ASP A 210 2.52 28.30 -6.02
CA ASP A 210 2.60 27.94 -7.42
C ASP A 210 1.23 27.49 -7.95
N VAL A 211 0.88 27.93 -9.15
CA VAL A 211 -0.34 27.51 -9.84
C VAL A 211 0.08 26.41 -10.83
N LEU A 212 -0.40 25.21 -10.57
CA LEU A 212 -0.21 24.04 -11.44
C LEU A 212 -1.55 23.59 -12.00
N ASP A 213 -1.53 23.12 -13.25
CA ASP A 213 -2.66 22.48 -13.90
C ASP A 213 -2.28 21.14 -14.52
N GLU A 214 -3.24 20.45 -15.16
CA GLU A 214 -3.02 19.14 -15.76
C GLU A 214 -1.97 19.16 -16.88
N SER A 215 -1.81 20.30 -17.58
CA SER A 215 -0.85 20.43 -18.69
C SER A 215 0.61 20.56 -18.25
N ASP A 216 0.85 20.85 -16.98
CA ASP A 216 2.22 20.91 -16.42
C ASP A 216 2.81 19.52 -16.18
N PHE A 217 1.99 18.47 -16.16
CA PHE A 217 2.44 17.10 -15.97
C PHE A 217 2.95 16.51 -17.30
N ILE A 218 4.24 16.28 -17.36
CA ILE A 218 4.92 15.79 -18.57
C ILE A 218 5.03 14.28 -18.51
N SER A 219 4.54 13.59 -19.56
CA SER A 219 4.71 12.15 -19.74
C SER A 219 6.08 11.80 -20.27
N GLY A 220 6.74 10.84 -19.64
CA GLY A 220 8.00 10.26 -20.15
C GLY A 220 7.78 9.25 -21.30
N PHE A 221 6.53 8.84 -21.54
CA PHE A 221 6.21 7.90 -22.62
C PHE A 221 5.93 8.60 -23.95
N THR A 222 5.44 9.83 -23.91
CA THR A 222 4.78 10.59 -24.98
C THR A 222 3.45 9.95 -25.44
N ARG A 223 2.55 10.78 -26.00
CA ARG A 223 1.25 10.25 -26.46
C ARG A 223 1.42 9.29 -27.64
N GLU A 224 2.26 9.69 -28.61
CA GLU A 224 2.54 8.87 -29.80
C GLU A 224 3.16 7.53 -29.43
N GLY A 225 4.14 7.54 -28.50
CA GLY A 225 4.77 6.30 -28.01
C GLY A 225 3.80 5.39 -27.31
N PHE A 226 2.88 5.94 -26.47
CA PHE A 226 1.86 5.15 -25.81
C PHE A 226 0.85 4.55 -26.80
N VAL A 227 0.39 5.35 -27.77
CA VAL A 227 -0.50 4.90 -28.85
C VAL A 227 0.13 3.75 -29.65
N ASP A 228 1.41 3.86 -30.01
CA ASP A 228 2.16 2.77 -30.68
C ASP A 228 2.22 1.52 -29.80
N ALA A 229 2.52 1.66 -28.51
CA ALA A 229 2.56 0.53 -27.59
C ALA A 229 1.20 -0.16 -27.44
N VAL A 230 0.09 0.60 -27.45
CA VAL A 230 -1.27 0.03 -27.47
C VAL A 230 -1.50 -0.77 -28.76
N GLN A 231 -1.11 -0.24 -29.93
CA GLN A 231 -1.26 -0.97 -31.19
C GLN A 231 -0.45 -2.28 -31.19
N ARG A 232 0.80 -2.25 -30.72
CA ARG A 232 1.63 -3.46 -30.57
C ARG A 232 1.02 -4.46 -29.59
N SER A 233 0.43 -4.01 -28.49
CA SER A 233 -0.29 -4.87 -27.55
C SER A 233 -1.48 -5.57 -28.22
N LYS A 234 -2.22 -4.87 -29.08
CA LYS A 234 -3.32 -5.46 -29.85
C LYS A 234 -2.82 -6.50 -30.86
N GLU A 235 -1.60 -6.37 -31.37
CA GLU A 235 -0.98 -7.40 -32.21
C GLU A 235 -0.69 -8.68 -31.41
N TYR A 236 -0.16 -8.57 -30.19
CA TYR A 236 0.02 -9.72 -29.29
C TYR A 236 -1.31 -10.40 -28.94
N ILE A 237 -2.38 -9.61 -28.73
CA ILE A 237 -3.72 -10.17 -28.49
C ILE A 237 -4.23 -10.91 -29.72
N ARG A 238 -4.08 -10.36 -30.94
CA ARG A 238 -4.47 -11.02 -32.19
C ARG A 238 -3.69 -12.29 -32.48
N ALA A 239 -2.41 -12.30 -32.07
CA ALA A 239 -1.56 -13.50 -32.22
C ALA A 239 -1.93 -14.59 -31.19
N GLY A 240 -2.75 -14.30 -30.20
CA GLY A 240 -3.13 -15.25 -29.16
C GLY A 240 -2.12 -15.37 -28.01
N ASP A 241 -1.16 -14.45 -27.91
CA ASP A 241 -0.15 -14.45 -26.86
C ASP A 241 -0.75 -14.08 -25.49
N ILE A 242 -1.66 -13.11 -25.49
CA ILE A 242 -2.34 -12.57 -24.29
C ILE A 242 -3.80 -12.26 -24.60
N PHE A 243 -4.63 -12.19 -23.55
CA PHE A 243 -6.03 -11.71 -23.65
C PHE A 243 -6.12 -10.22 -23.28
N GLN A 244 -5.29 -9.79 -22.31
CA GLN A 244 -5.24 -8.44 -21.81
C GLN A 244 -3.83 -8.11 -21.31
N VAL A 245 -3.44 -6.85 -21.45
CA VAL A 245 -2.23 -6.29 -20.81
C VAL A 245 -2.51 -4.89 -20.29
N VAL A 246 -1.95 -4.55 -19.12
CA VAL A 246 -2.08 -3.21 -18.57
C VAL A 246 -0.81 -2.42 -18.87
N LEU A 247 -0.91 -1.46 -19.78
CA LEU A 247 0.16 -0.51 -20.07
C LEU A 247 0.01 0.74 -19.23
N SER A 248 1.14 1.30 -18.76
CA SER A 248 1.15 2.51 -17.94
C SER A 248 2.08 3.58 -18.47
N GLN A 249 1.78 4.83 -18.11
CA GLN A 249 2.66 5.98 -18.32
C GLN A 249 2.95 6.68 -17.00
N ARG A 250 4.15 7.24 -16.88
CA ARG A 250 4.53 8.09 -15.75
C ARG A 250 4.55 9.53 -16.18
N LEU A 251 3.85 10.36 -15.41
CA LEU A 251 3.82 11.81 -15.55
C LEU A 251 4.58 12.44 -14.39
N SER A 252 5.25 13.54 -14.64
CA SER A 252 6.02 14.24 -13.60
C SER A 252 5.87 15.74 -13.71
N VAL A 253 6.01 16.42 -12.56
CA VAL A 253 5.97 17.87 -12.43
C VAL A 253 7.00 18.31 -11.38
N PRO A 254 7.67 19.47 -11.53
CA PRO A 254 8.44 20.09 -10.45
C PRO A 254 7.53 20.34 -9.24
N PHE A 255 8.00 20.00 -8.04
CA PHE A 255 7.18 20.12 -6.84
C PHE A 255 7.99 20.66 -5.66
N LYS A 256 7.47 21.69 -4.98
CA LYS A 256 8.15 22.40 -3.90
C LYS A 256 7.32 22.50 -2.60
N ALA A 257 6.03 22.14 -2.67
CA ALA A 257 5.18 22.16 -1.48
C ALA A 257 5.53 20.97 -0.55
N ARG A 258 4.94 20.95 0.65
CA ARG A 258 5.15 19.81 1.56
C ARG A 258 4.45 18.57 1.04
N PRO A 259 5.11 17.43 1.03
CA PRO A 259 4.49 16.16 0.61
C PRO A 259 3.22 15.81 1.38
N VAL A 260 3.18 16.11 2.68
CA VAL A 260 1.98 15.88 3.51
C VAL A 260 0.78 16.75 3.07
N ASP A 261 0.99 17.89 2.42
CA ASP A 261 -0.10 18.69 1.87
C ASP A 261 -0.77 18.01 0.67
N VAL A 262 -0.01 17.23 -0.13
CA VAL A 262 -0.59 16.37 -1.17
C VAL A 262 -1.48 15.30 -0.55
N TYR A 263 -1.02 14.66 0.55
CA TYR A 263 -1.83 13.70 1.28
C TYR A 263 -3.14 14.32 1.80
N ARG A 264 -3.07 15.51 2.40
CA ARG A 264 -4.23 16.23 2.92
C ARG A 264 -5.25 16.55 1.83
N ALA A 265 -4.77 17.08 0.70
CA ALA A 265 -5.62 17.36 -0.45
C ALA A 265 -6.25 16.08 -1.02
N LEU A 266 -5.44 15.02 -1.21
CA LEU A 266 -5.87 13.75 -1.76
C LEU A 266 -6.92 13.06 -0.87
N ARG A 267 -6.72 13.09 0.45
CA ARG A 267 -7.65 12.56 1.44
C ARG A 267 -9.03 13.21 1.37
N ALA A 268 -9.08 14.49 1.05
CA ALA A 268 -10.34 15.23 0.90
C ALA A 268 -10.98 15.03 -0.49
N LEU A 269 -10.16 14.94 -1.55
CA LEU A 269 -10.64 14.84 -2.94
C LEU A 269 -11.04 13.41 -3.34
N ASN A 270 -10.31 12.42 -2.85
CA ASN A 270 -10.47 11.02 -3.26
C ASN A 270 -10.21 10.08 -2.08
N PRO A 271 -11.06 10.09 -1.05
CA PRO A 271 -10.95 9.13 0.05
C PRO A 271 -11.04 7.70 -0.48
N SER A 272 -10.35 6.77 0.17
CA SER A 272 -10.20 5.39 -0.29
C SER A 272 -9.98 4.44 0.89
N PRO A 273 -10.22 3.13 0.74
CA PRO A 273 -9.94 2.15 1.78
C PRO A 273 -8.47 2.10 2.22
N TYR A 274 -7.54 2.41 1.31
CA TYR A 274 -6.12 2.43 1.60
C TYR A 274 -5.53 3.81 1.30
N MET A 275 -5.61 4.70 2.28
CA MET A 275 -4.92 5.98 2.27
C MET A 275 -3.57 5.83 2.95
N TYR A 276 -2.50 6.28 2.32
CA TYR A 276 -1.17 6.21 2.91
C TYR A 276 -0.28 7.39 2.59
N PHE A 277 0.54 7.72 3.57
CA PHE A 277 1.66 8.64 3.48
C PHE A 277 2.87 8.00 4.13
N LEU A 278 3.97 7.84 3.41
CA LEU A 278 5.25 7.40 3.93
C LEU A 278 6.28 8.50 3.67
N ASP A 279 7.02 8.86 4.70
CA ASP A 279 8.16 9.78 4.61
C ASP A 279 9.43 9.03 5.00
N VAL A 280 10.30 8.78 4.04
CA VAL A 280 11.59 8.09 4.28
C VAL A 280 12.80 9.04 4.08
N GLY A 281 12.54 10.34 4.22
CA GLY A 281 13.56 11.39 4.15
C GLY A 281 13.66 12.02 2.78
N ASP A 282 14.47 11.47 1.91
CA ASP A 282 14.67 11.94 0.53
C ASP A 282 13.58 11.50 -0.45
N LEU A 283 12.69 10.64 0.00
CA LEU A 283 11.62 10.07 -0.78
C LEU A 283 10.31 10.06 0.03
N GLN A 284 9.21 10.51 -0.56
CA GLN A 284 7.88 10.35 0.02
C GLN A 284 6.96 9.62 -0.95
N VAL A 285 6.07 8.79 -0.38
CA VAL A 285 5.03 8.08 -1.11
C VAL A 285 3.66 8.49 -0.57
N VAL A 286 2.79 8.95 -1.46
CA VAL A 286 1.44 9.42 -1.13
C VAL A 286 0.44 8.67 -1.99
N GLY A 287 -0.52 8.00 -1.39
CA GLY A 287 -1.48 7.23 -2.17
C GLY A 287 -2.89 7.15 -1.59
N SER A 288 -3.82 6.83 -2.49
CA SER A 288 -5.22 6.59 -2.23
C SER A 288 -5.66 5.38 -3.06
N SER A 289 -5.22 4.19 -2.63
CA SER A 289 -5.50 2.96 -3.36
C SER A 289 -6.90 2.42 -3.02
N PRO A 290 -7.71 2.09 -4.03
CA PRO A 290 -9.01 1.46 -3.79
C PRO A 290 -8.91 -0.04 -3.56
N GLU A 291 -7.75 -0.67 -3.82
CA GLU A 291 -7.66 -2.11 -4.01
C GLU A 291 -6.59 -2.75 -3.13
N ILE A 292 -6.99 -3.77 -2.40
CA ILE A 292 -6.09 -4.67 -1.70
C ILE A 292 -5.25 -5.48 -2.71
N LEU A 293 -3.95 -5.66 -2.44
CA LEU A 293 -3.18 -6.69 -3.13
C LEU A 293 -3.51 -8.05 -2.51
N VAL A 294 -3.22 -8.20 -1.23
CA VAL A 294 -3.52 -9.39 -0.46
C VAL A 294 -3.48 -9.10 1.04
N ARG A 295 -4.33 -9.77 1.78
CA ARG A 295 -4.34 -9.79 3.25
C ARG A 295 -4.08 -11.21 3.74
N LEU A 296 -3.30 -11.32 4.80
CA LEU A 296 -3.14 -12.53 5.60
C LEU A 296 -3.53 -12.20 7.03
N GLN A 297 -4.51 -12.90 7.57
CA GLN A 297 -4.93 -12.76 8.97
C GLN A 297 -4.98 -14.14 9.64
N HIS A 298 -4.47 -14.23 10.84
CA HIS A 298 -4.57 -15.45 11.64
C HIS A 298 -5.80 -15.38 12.55
N THR A 299 -6.63 -16.41 12.46
CA THR A 299 -7.77 -16.62 13.35
C THR A 299 -7.29 -17.00 14.75
N ASP A 300 -8.19 -17.01 15.73
CA ASP A 300 -7.84 -17.32 17.14
C ASP A 300 -7.27 -18.73 17.33
N ASP A 301 -7.60 -19.67 16.45
CA ASP A 301 -7.04 -21.02 16.40
C ASP A 301 -5.72 -21.12 15.62
N GLY A 302 -5.18 -19.99 15.19
CA GLY A 302 -3.87 -19.88 14.52
C GLY A 302 -3.87 -20.25 13.04
N VAL A 303 -5.04 -20.42 12.41
CA VAL A 303 -5.13 -20.66 10.97
C VAL A 303 -5.00 -19.35 10.23
N GLY A 304 -4.04 -19.24 9.31
CA GLY A 304 -3.91 -18.10 8.41
C GLY A 304 -5.01 -18.12 7.33
N GLU A 305 -5.72 -17.00 7.16
CA GLU A 305 -6.66 -16.79 6.06
C GLU A 305 -6.07 -15.79 5.08
N VAL A 306 -5.95 -16.21 3.82
CA VAL A 306 -5.50 -15.38 2.69
C VAL A 306 -6.74 -14.80 2.02
N THR A 307 -6.78 -13.47 1.85
CA THR A 307 -7.89 -12.77 1.19
C THR A 307 -7.38 -11.93 0.04
N VAL A 308 -7.98 -12.06 -1.13
CA VAL A 308 -7.86 -11.15 -2.26
C VAL A 308 -9.24 -10.64 -2.66
N ARG A 309 -9.33 -9.38 -3.09
CA ARG A 309 -10.61 -8.74 -3.44
C ARG A 309 -10.50 -8.05 -4.80
N PRO A 310 -10.70 -8.77 -5.89
CA PRO A 310 -10.70 -8.19 -7.23
C PRO A 310 -11.81 -7.13 -7.37
N ILE A 311 -11.46 -6.01 -7.97
CA ILE A 311 -12.34 -4.88 -8.25
C ILE A 311 -12.32 -4.64 -9.77
N ALA A 312 -13.50 -4.60 -10.40
CA ALA A 312 -13.63 -4.26 -11.82
C ALA A 312 -14.93 -3.48 -12.06
N GLY A 313 -15.05 -2.96 -13.25
CA GLY A 313 -16.20 -2.17 -13.64
C GLY A 313 -16.30 -0.86 -12.88
N THR A 314 -16.73 0.19 -13.57
CA THR A 314 -16.87 1.50 -12.93
C THR A 314 -18.09 2.22 -13.49
N ARG A 315 -18.91 2.79 -12.58
CA ARG A 315 -19.92 3.80 -12.92
C ARG A 315 -19.80 4.97 -11.96
N PRO A 316 -20.12 6.20 -12.42
CA PRO A 316 -20.20 7.35 -11.53
C PRO A 316 -21.33 7.15 -10.52
N ARG A 317 -21.27 7.88 -9.41
CA ARG A 317 -22.39 7.98 -8.47
C ARG A 317 -23.56 8.75 -9.09
N GLY A 318 -24.77 8.27 -8.84
CA GLY A 318 -25.98 8.97 -9.24
C GLY A 318 -26.23 10.23 -8.42
N ALA A 319 -26.74 11.28 -9.07
CA ALA A 319 -27.11 12.53 -8.38
C ALA A 319 -28.33 12.35 -7.44
N THR A 320 -29.12 11.29 -7.64
CA THR A 320 -30.24 10.89 -6.76
C THR A 320 -30.13 9.40 -6.45
N PRO A 321 -30.77 8.91 -5.36
CA PRO A 321 -30.79 7.49 -5.03
C PRO A 321 -31.32 6.60 -6.17
N GLU A 322 -32.33 7.06 -6.91
CA GLU A 322 -32.94 6.32 -8.03
C GLU A 322 -31.96 6.20 -9.21
N LEU A 323 -31.23 7.28 -9.51
CA LEU A 323 -30.20 7.27 -10.55
C LEU A 323 -29.01 6.40 -10.14
N ASP A 324 -28.63 6.43 -8.86
CA ASP A 324 -27.54 5.59 -8.31
C ASP A 324 -27.89 4.10 -8.45
N GLN A 325 -29.12 3.71 -8.15
CA GLN A 325 -29.63 2.35 -8.34
C GLN A 325 -29.73 1.96 -9.83
N ALA A 326 -30.11 2.88 -10.70
CA ALA A 326 -30.15 2.62 -12.14
C ALA A 326 -28.74 2.36 -12.71
N LEU A 327 -27.74 3.14 -12.29
CA LEU A 327 -26.33 2.96 -12.67
C LEU A 327 -25.75 1.64 -12.12
N GLU A 328 -26.14 1.24 -10.91
CA GLU A 328 -25.80 -0.09 -10.35
C GLU A 328 -26.38 -1.21 -11.21
N ALA A 329 -27.67 -1.13 -11.53
CA ALA A 329 -28.33 -2.15 -12.36
C ALA A 329 -27.71 -2.24 -13.76
N GLU A 330 -27.34 -1.09 -14.35
CA GLU A 330 -26.63 -1.03 -15.63
C GLU A 330 -25.26 -1.70 -15.53
N LEU A 331 -24.48 -1.37 -14.50
CA LEU A 331 -23.14 -1.95 -14.28
C LEU A 331 -23.20 -3.47 -14.12
N LEU A 332 -24.12 -3.97 -13.31
CA LEU A 332 -24.33 -5.40 -13.09
C LEU A 332 -24.85 -6.16 -14.32
N ALA A 333 -25.54 -5.45 -15.23
CA ALA A 333 -26.05 -6.02 -16.47
C ALA A 333 -25.03 -5.96 -17.63
N ASP A 334 -23.98 -5.16 -17.51
CA ASP A 334 -22.97 -4.98 -18.58
C ASP A 334 -22.16 -6.28 -18.81
N PRO A 335 -22.29 -6.92 -19.98
CA PRO A 335 -21.63 -8.21 -20.24
C PRO A 335 -20.11 -8.10 -20.32
N LYS A 336 -19.55 -6.96 -20.72
CA LYS A 336 -18.11 -6.71 -20.80
C LYS A 336 -17.52 -6.60 -19.40
N GLU A 337 -18.11 -5.77 -18.55
CA GLU A 337 -17.67 -5.56 -17.17
C GLU A 337 -17.75 -6.86 -16.35
N ARG A 338 -18.81 -7.63 -16.56
CA ARG A 338 -18.98 -8.96 -15.93
C ARG A 338 -17.93 -9.96 -16.37
N ALA A 339 -17.61 -9.99 -17.68
CA ALA A 339 -16.59 -10.90 -18.22
C ALA A 339 -15.18 -10.55 -17.68
N GLU A 340 -14.84 -9.27 -17.63
CA GLU A 340 -13.60 -8.78 -17.04
C GLU A 340 -13.52 -9.13 -15.56
N HIS A 341 -14.59 -8.87 -14.80
CA HIS A 341 -14.63 -9.18 -13.37
C HIS A 341 -14.49 -10.69 -13.10
N LEU A 342 -15.15 -11.54 -13.90
CA LEU A 342 -15.02 -12.99 -13.79
C LEU A 342 -13.57 -13.45 -14.05
N MET A 343 -12.89 -12.86 -15.01
CA MET A 343 -11.47 -13.13 -15.28
C MET A 343 -10.60 -12.78 -14.07
N LEU A 344 -10.87 -11.64 -13.41
CA LEU A 344 -10.14 -11.23 -12.20
C LEU A 344 -10.43 -12.13 -10.99
N ILE A 345 -11.67 -12.62 -10.84
CA ILE A 345 -12.02 -13.63 -9.82
C ILE A 345 -11.22 -14.91 -10.05
N ASP A 346 -11.18 -15.42 -11.30
CA ASP A 346 -10.44 -16.64 -11.62
C ASP A 346 -8.93 -16.48 -11.38
N LEU A 347 -8.38 -15.31 -11.68
CA LEU A 347 -6.99 -14.99 -11.38
C LEU A 347 -6.75 -14.97 -9.86
N GLY A 348 -7.63 -14.32 -9.08
CA GLY A 348 -7.57 -14.31 -7.62
C GLY A 348 -7.68 -15.71 -7.01
N ARG A 349 -8.56 -16.56 -7.55
CA ARG A 349 -8.67 -17.98 -7.15
C ARG A 349 -7.39 -18.75 -7.43
N ASN A 350 -6.78 -18.54 -8.59
CA ASN A 350 -5.51 -19.16 -8.92
C ASN A 350 -4.38 -18.69 -8.00
N ASP A 351 -4.29 -17.39 -7.76
CA ASP A 351 -3.27 -16.77 -6.91
C ASP A 351 -3.38 -17.27 -5.46
N ALA A 352 -4.57 -17.17 -4.84
CA ALA A 352 -4.82 -17.68 -3.50
C ALA A 352 -4.65 -19.21 -3.41
N GLY A 353 -5.07 -19.92 -4.46
CA GLY A 353 -4.99 -21.40 -4.51
C GLY A 353 -3.57 -21.96 -4.45
N ARG A 354 -2.58 -21.19 -4.91
CA ARG A 354 -1.16 -21.60 -4.86
C ARG A 354 -0.61 -21.76 -3.44
N VAL A 355 -1.18 -21.07 -2.48
CA VAL A 355 -0.73 -21.06 -1.07
C VAL A 355 -1.77 -21.60 -0.10
N SER A 356 -2.99 -21.88 -0.56
CA SER A 356 -4.07 -22.37 0.29
C SER A 356 -4.13 -23.88 0.33
N LYS A 357 -4.66 -24.43 1.44
CA LYS A 357 -4.98 -25.85 1.55
C LYS A 357 -5.97 -26.24 0.47
N ALA A 358 -5.79 -27.42 -0.12
CA ALA A 358 -6.70 -27.93 -1.16
C ALA A 358 -8.14 -27.98 -0.65
N GLY A 359 -9.08 -27.45 -1.46
CA GLY A 359 -10.51 -27.43 -1.13
C GLY A 359 -10.96 -26.32 -0.17
N THR A 360 -10.09 -25.38 0.20
CA THR A 360 -10.44 -24.25 1.10
C THR A 360 -10.57 -22.93 0.37
N VAL A 361 -10.27 -22.87 -0.92
CA VAL A 361 -10.46 -21.64 -1.70
C VAL A 361 -11.94 -21.43 -1.99
N GLU A 362 -12.48 -20.35 -1.51
CA GLU A 362 -13.89 -19.99 -1.64
C GLU A 362 -14.03 -18.59 -2.27
N VAL A 363 -15.12 -18.40 -3.01
CA VAL A 363 -15.55 -17.09 -3.46
C VAL A 363 -16.75 -16.71 -2.63
N GLY A 364 -16.53 -15.88 -1.63
CA GLY A 364 -17.54 -15.47 -0.65
C GLY A 364 -18.53 -14.47 -1.26
N GLU A 365 -18.21 -13.20 -1.19
CA GLU A 365 -19.00 -12.15 -1.86
C GLU A 365 -18.74 -12.19 -3.36
N GLN A 366 -19.80 -12.19 -4.18
CA GLN A 366 -19.68 -12.24 -5.63
C GLN A 366 -20.50 -11.14 -6.27
N PHE A 367 -19.87 -10.34 -7.15
CA PHE A 367 -20.53 -9.29 -7.92
C PHE A 367 -21.31 -8.29 -7.04
N VAL A 368 -20.78 -7.98 -5.84
CA VAL A 368 -21.37 -6.95 -4.99
C VAL A 368 -20.96 -5.56 -5.46
N ILE A 369 -21.87 -4.59 -5.31
CA ILE A 369 -21.53 -3.19 -5.61
C ILE A 369 -21.00 -2.51 -4.35
N GLU A 370 -19.77 -2.05 -4.44
CA GLU A 370 -19.22 -1.11 -3.45
C GLU A 370 -19.29 0.31 -3.98
N ARG A 371 -19.82 1.19 -3.12
CA ARG A 371 -20.01 2.61 -3.42
C ARG A 371 -18.92 3.42 -2.74
N TYR A 372 -18.18 4.16 -3.55
CA TYR A 372 -17.19 5.12 -3.11
C TYR A 372 -17.73 6.55 -3.29
N SER A 373 -16.96 7.56 -2.90
CA SER A 373 -17.38 8.96 -2.93
C SER A 373 -17.88 9.43 -4.32
N HIS A 374 -17.21 8.99 -5.40
CA HIS A 374 -17.49 9.47 -6.76
C HIS A 374 -17.85 8.37 -7.75
N VAL A 375 -17.57 7.13 -7.43
CA VAL A 375 -17.77 5.97 -8.31
C VAL A 375 -18.34 4.78 -7.53
N MET A 376 -18.85 3.81 -8.25
CA MET A 376 -19.17 2.47 -7.74
C MET A 376 -18.45 1.41 -8.59
N HIS A 377 -18.11 0.30 -7.96
CA HIS A 377 -17.41 -0.83 -8.58
C HIS A 377 -18.10 -2.15 -8.30
N ILE A 378 -17.86 -3.13 -9.16
CA ILE A 378 -18.15 -4.53 -8.88
C ILE A 378 -16.98 -5.10 -8.09
N VAL A 379 -17.26 -5.73 -6.95
CA VAL A 379 -16.27 -6.34 -6.08
C VAL A 379 -16.65 -7.79 -5.81
N SER A 380 -15.66 -8.66 -5.69
CA SER A 380 -15.81 -10.01 -5.20
C SER A 380 -14.71 -10.32 -4.20
N GLU A 381 -14.93 -11.30 -3.32
CA GLU A 381 -13.95 -11.71 -2.33
C GLU A 381 -13.57 -13.18 -2.54
N VAL A 382 -12.27 -13.44 -2.58
CA VAL A 382 -11.72 -14.79 -2.64
C VAL A 382 -10.89 -15.02 -1.39
N THR A 383 -11.22 -16.06 -0.64
CA THR A 383 -10.49 -16.45 0.57
C THR A 383 -9.92 -17.85 0.43
N GLY A 384 -8.91 -18.16 1.27
CA GLY A 384 -8.38 -19.52 1.37
C GLY A 384 -7.54 -19.70 2.63
N GLN A 385 -7.57 -20.90 3.21
CA GLN A 385 -6.76 -21.21 4.39
C GLN A 385 -5.30 -21.46 3.99
N LEU A 386 -4.37 -20.70 4.57
CA LEU A 386 -2.94 -20.83 4.32
C LEU A 386 -2.47 -22.26 4.64
N GLN A 387 -1.60 -22.80 3.80
CA GLN A 387 -0.95 -24.09 4.09
C GLN A 387 0.01 -23.94 5.29
N PRO A 388 0.12 -24.94 6.16
CA PRO A 388 1.06 -24.93 7.27
C PRO A 388 2.49 -24.73 6.81
N GLY A 389 3.23 -23.88 7.52
CA GLY A 389 4.64 -23.60 7.25
C GLY A 389 4.90 -22.55 6.19
N LEU A 390 3.87 -22.01 5.54
CA LEU A 390 3.99 -20.85 4.66
C LEU A 390 3.84 -19.55 5.46
N SER A 391 4.48 -18.50 4.95
CA SER A 391 4.49 -17.16 5.51
C SER A 391 3.85 -16.15 4.56
N TYR A 392 3.77 -14.89 4.99
CA TYR A 392 3.34 -13.81 4.10
C TYR A 392 4.27 -13.63 2.88
N ALA A 393 5.56 -13.92 3.01
CA ALA A 393 6.48 -13.89 1.87
C ALA A 393 6.04 -14.86 0.76
N ASP A 394 5.54 -16.03 1.11
CA ASP A 394 5.00 -17.02 0.16
C ASP A 394 3.67 -16.56 -0.43
N VAL A 395 2.80 -15.96 0.39
CA VAL A 395 1.54 -15.37 -0.06
C VAL A 395 1.80 -14.27 -1.08
N LEU A 396 2.75 -13.37 -0.79
CA LEU A 396 3.11 -12.29 -1.70
C LEU A 396 3.68 -12.84 -3.01
N ARG A 397 4.55 -13.85 -2.99
CA ARG A 397 5.05 -14.53 -4.22
C ARG A 397 3.94 -15.10 -5.08
N ALA A 398 2.89 -15.62 -4.46
CA ALA A 398 1.78 -16.23 -5.18
C ALA A 398 0.85 -15.22 -5.85
N THR A 399 0.67 -14.06 -5.22
CA THR A 399 -0.31 -13.04 -5.63
C THR A 399 0.29 -11.88 -6.42
N PHE A 400 1.60 -11.68 -6.33
CA PHE A 400 2.30 -10.52 -6.93
C PHE A 400 2.67 -10.71 -8.42
N PRO A 401 2.59 -9.64 -9.24
CA PRO A 401 1.78 -8.48 -9.00
C PRO A 401 0.29 -8.77 -9.26
N ALA A 402 -0.58 -7.86 -8.82
CA ALA A 402 -2.03 -8.02 -9.03
C ALA A 402 -2.37 -8.09 -10.53
N GLY A 403 -3.45 -8.83 -10.85
CA GLY A 403 -3.97 -8.92 -12.21
C GLY A 403 -4.39 -7.58 -12.78
N THR A 404 -5.00 -6.74 -11.94
CA THR A 404 -5.45 -5.38 -12.25
C THR A 404 -4.37 -4.47 -12.82
N VAL A 405 -3.09 -4.78 -12.57
CA VAL A 405 -1.94 -3.98 -13.04
C VAL A 405 -0.98 -4.76 -13.95
N SER A 406 -1.32 -5.98 -14.32
CA SER A 406 -0.49 -6.85 -15.18
C SER A 406 -1.22 -7.28 -16.45
N GLY A 407 -2.07 -8.26 -16.36
CA GLY A 407 -2.85 -8.81 -17.47
C GLY A 407 -2.97 -10.33 -17.44
N ALA A 408 -3.47 -10.91 -18.51
CA ALA A 408 -3.75 -12.34 -18.61
C ALA A 408 -3.33 -12.92 -19.99
N PRO A 409 -2.60 -14.04 -20.03
CA PRO A 409 -1.95 -14.75 -18.91
C PRO A 409 -0.84 -13.89 -18.26
N LYS A 410 -0.76 -13.91 -16.92
CA LYS A 410 0.05 -12.99 -16.12
C LYS A 410 1.50 -12.85 -16.60
N ILE A 411 2.23 -13.96 -16.72
CA ILE A 411 3.66 -13.91 -17.06
C ILE A 411 3.91 -13.36 -18.45
N ARG A 412 3.10 -13.76 -19.45
CA ARG A 412 3.26 -13.23 -20.80
C ARG A 412 2.89 -11.75 -20.90
N ALA A 413 1.86 -11.32 -20.19
CA ALA A 413 1.52 -9.89 -20.09
C ALA A 413 2.68 -9.08 -19.48
N LEU A 414 3.35 -9.60 -18.44
CA LEU A 414 4.51 -8.96 -17.82
C LEU A 414 5.72 -8.88 -18.77
N GLU A 415 5.95 -9.89 -19.63
CA GLU A 415 6.96 -9.82 -20.69
C GLU A 415 6.65 -8.70 -21.68
N VAL A 416 5.39 -8.56 -22.10
CA VAL A 416 4.94 -7.48 -23.00
C VAL A 416 5.08 -6.10 -22.35
N ILE A 417 4.68 -5.94 -21.08
CA ILE A 417 4.89 -4.70 -20.33
C ILE A 417 6.37 -4.32 -20.35
N ARG A 418 7.23 -5.26 -20.01
CA ARG A 418 8.68 -5.05 -19.97
C ARG A 418 9.28 -4.65 -21.33
N GLU A 419 8.72 -5.16 -22.43
CA GLU A 419 9.16 -4.82 -23.78
C GLU A 419 8.70 -3.42 -24.20
N LEU A 420 7.47 -3.03 -23.81
CA LEU A 420 6.81 -1.84 -24.33
C LEU A 420 6.98 -0.60 -23.47
N GLU A 421 7.09 -0.75 -22.15
CA GLU A 421 7.28 0.40 -21.27
C GLU A 421 8.75 0.87 -21.24
N PRO A 422 9.02 2.17 -21.47
CA PRO A 422 10.39 2.69 -21.58
C PRO A 422 11.11 2.84 -20.24
N ILE A 423 10.37 2.78 -19.13
CA ILE A 423 10.86 3.03 -17.77
C ILE A 423 10.41 1.93 -16.81
N LYS A 424 11.18 1.72 -15.73
CA LYS A 424 10.78 0.89 -14.61
C LYS A 424 9.59 1.49 -13.87
N ARG A 425 8.70 0.63 -13.36
CA ARG A 425 7.52 1.05 -12.61
C ARG A 425 7.84 1.49 -11.17
N ASN A 426 8.89 0.94 -10.59
CA ASN A 426 9.31 1.20 -9.21
C ASN A 426 8.17 0.91 -8.20
N VAL A 427 7.74 1.89 -7.41
CA VAL A 427 6.65 1.73 -6.43
C VAL A 427 5.30 1.45 -7.10
N TYR A 428 5.03 2.04 -8.28
CA TYR A 428 3.76 1.88 -8.99
C TYR A 428 3.49 0.41 -9.34
N ALA A 429 2.25 -0.03 -9.14
CA ALA A 429 1.81 -1.41 -9.37
C ALA A 429 2.50 -2.47 -8.48
N GLY A 430 3.27 -2.02 -7.49
CA GLY A 430 3.81 -2.84 -6.42
C GLY A 430 2.81 -3.06 -5.29
N SER A 431 3.32 -3.48 -4.14
CA SER A 431 2.59 -3.71 -2.89
C SER A 431 3.03 -2.69 -1.83
N ILE A 432 2.10 -2.11 -1.09
CA ILE A 432 2.38 -1.15 -0.02
C ILE A 432 1.50 -1.43 1.20
N GLY A 433 2.09 -1.47 2.39
CA GLY A 433 1.35 -1.80 3.60
C GLY A 433 2.27 -2.27 4.73
N TYR A 434 1.80 -3.25 5.49
CA TYR A 434 2.53 -3.76 6.64
C TYR A 434 2.53 -5.28 6.73
N ILE A 435 3.56 -5.81 7.40
CA ILE A 435 3.69 -7.19 7.86
C ILE A 435 3.92 -7.14 9.38
N GLY A 436 2.92 -7.52 10.17
CA GLY A 436 2.98 -7.50 11.63
C GLY A 436 3.94 -8.55 12.17
N TRP A 437 4.46 -8.33 13.37
CA TRP A 437 5.37 -9.28 14.04
C TRP A 437 4.75 -10.68 14.22
N HIS A 438 3.42 -10.77 14.31
CA HIS A 438 2.69 -12.04 14.41
C HIS A 438 2.45 -12.75 13.08
N GLY A 439 2.89 -12.16 11.96
CA GLY A 439 2.71 -12.72 10.63
C GLY A 439 1.45 -12.26 9.90
N ASP A 440 0.53 -11.56 10.55
CA ASP A 440 -0.57 -10.89 9.88
C ASP A 440 -0.05 -9.80 8.96
N ALA A 441 -0.67 -9.63 7.81
CA ALA A 441 -0.27 -8.59 6.85
C ALA A 441 -1.47 -8.03 6.11
N ASP A 442 -1.39 -6.76 5.77
CA ASP A 442 -2.39 -6.09 4.95
C ASP A 442 -1.69 -5.13 3.99
N THR A 443 -1.84 -5.37 2.70
CA THR A 443 -1.15 -4.60 1.67
C THR A 443 -2.08 -4.25 0.51
N ALA A 444 -1.98 -3.01 0.06
CA ALA A 444 -2.68 -2.50 -1.11
C ALA A 444 -1.81 -2.57 -2.37
N ILE A 445 -2.45 -2.59 -3.53
CA ILE A 445 -1.77 -2.33 -4.80
C ILE A 445 -1.38 -0.85 -4.83
N ALA A 446 -0.13 -0.55 -5.14
CA ALA A 446 0.36 0.84 -5.22
C ALA A 446 -0.13 1.50 -6.52
N ILE A 447 -1.40 1.86 -6.56
CA ILE A 447 -2.06 2.64 -7.62
C ILE A 447 -2.66 3.91 -7.03
N ARG A 448 -3.00 4.88 -7.87
CA ARG A 448 -3.42 6.21 -7.38
C ARG A 448 -2.38 6.78 -6.40
N THR A 449 -1.11 6.62 -6.77
CA THR A 449 0.05 6.87 -5.92
C THR A 449 0.97 7.89 -6.58
N ALA A 450 1.42 8.86 -5.79
CA ALA A 450 2.47 9.78 -6.14
C ALA A 450 3.77 9.42 -5.40
N VAL A 451 4.88 9.55 -6.09
CA VAL A 451 6.23 9.48 -5.52
C VAL A 451 6.86 10.87 -5.62
N ILE A 452 7.39 11.37 -4.51
CA ILE A 452 8.02 12.69 -4.45
C ILE A 452 9.49 12.47 -4.12
N LYS A 453 10.36 12.93 -5.00
CA LYS A 453 11.80 12.77 -4.87
C LYS A 453 12.53 13.88 -5.64
N ASP A 454 13.65 14.35 -5.11
CA ASP A 454 14.55 15.31 -5.77
C ASP A 454 13.83 16.56 -6.32
N GLY A 455 12.84 17.08 -5.58
CA GLY A 455 12.08 18.28 -5.96
C GLY A 455 11.10 18.05 -7.13
N ARG A 456 10.78 16.81 -7.44
CA ARG A 456 9.77 16.43 -8.43
C ARG A 456 8.75 15.49 -7.85
N LEU A 457 7.55 15.55 -8.39
CA LEU A 457 6.47 14.63 -8.08
C LEU A 457 6.14 13.81 -9.33
N TYR A 458 5.96 12.52 -9.12
CA TYR A 458 5.70 11.53 -10.17
C TYR A 458 4.38 10.84 -9.90
N VAL A 459 3.52 10.75 -10.91
CA VAL A 459 2.26 10.00 -10.91
C VAL A 459 2.31 8.99 -12.04
N GLN A 460 2.00 7.73 -11.76
CA GLN A 460 1.90 6.70 -12.79
C GLN A 460 0.49 6.13 -12.83
N ALA A 461 -0.03 5.91 -14.02
CA ALA A 461 -1.36 5.35 -14.24
C ALA A 461 -1.36 4.47 -15.50
N GLY A 462 -2.18 3.42 -15.49
CA GLY A 462 -2.27 2.46 -16.58
C GLY A 462 -3.70 2.19 -17.03
N ALA A 463 -3.82 1.68 -18.25
CA ALA A 463 -5.05 1.23 -18.87
C ALA A 463 -4.95 -0.22 -19.32
N GLY A 464 -6.05 -0.97 -19.20
CA GLY A 464 -6.15 -2.37 -19.62
C GLY A 464 -6.46 -2.49 -21.09
N ILE A 465 -5.48 -2.95 -21.87
CA ILE A 465 -5.58 -3.08 -23.32
C ILE A 465 -6.17 -4.45 -23.66
N VAL A 466 -7.27 -4.42 -24.39
CA VAL A 466 -7.97 -5.60 -24.95
C VAL A 466 -8.11 -5.46 -26.48
N TYR A 467 -8.66 -6.48 -27.12
CA TYR A 467 -8.78 -6.52 -28.59
C TYR A 467 -9.46 -5.28 -29.19
N ASP A 468 -10.53 -4.80 -28.56
CA ASP A 468 -11.35 -3.68 -29.04
C ASP A 468 -10.87 -2.32 -28.52
N SER A 469 -9.77 -2.25 -27.76
CA SER A 469 -9.23 -1.00 -27.22
C SER A 469 -8.94 0.01 -28.32
N ASP A 470 -9.34 1.26 -28.06
CA ASP A 470 -9.02 2.42 -28.88
C ASP A 470 -7.81 3.14 -28.24
N PRO A 471 -6.68 3.30 -28.94
CA PRO A 471 -5.45 3.82 -28.37
C PRO A 471 -5.58 5.21 -27.76
N ASP A 472 -6.38 6.10 -28.37
CA ASP A 472 -6.59 7.45 -27.86
C ASP A 472 -7.43 7.45 -26.58
N LYS A 473 -8.46 6.58 -26.50
CA LYS A 473 -9.27 6.41 -25.30
C LYS A 473 -8.48 5.80 -24.16
N GLU A 474 -7.57 4.87 -24.45
CA GLU A 474 -6.71 4.27 -23.42
C GLU A 474 -5.72 5.31 -22.86
N TRP A 475 -5.18 6.19 -23.70
CA TRP A 475 -4.43 7.35 -23.23
C TRP A 475 -5.26 8.21 -22.29
N ASP A 476 -6.48 8.59 -22.73
CA ASP A 476 -7.39 9.43 -21.92
C ASP A 476 -7.77 8.73 -20.60
N GLU A 477 -7.89 7.40 -20.59
CA GLU A 477 -8.13 6.61 -19.38
C GLU A 477 -6.98 6.77 -18.38
N THR A 478 -5.71 6.70 -18.84
CA THR A 478 -4.58 6.91 -17.94
C THR A 478 -4.58 8.32 -17.34
N MET A 479 -4.92 9.34 -18.13
CA MET A 479 -5.05 10.72 -17.64
C MET A 479 -6.19 10.84 -16.62
N ASN A 480 -7.35 10.24 -16.90
CA ASN A 480 -8.50 10.21 -15.98
C ASN A 480 -8.13 9.55 -14.63
N LYS A 481 -7.40 8.44 -14.67
CA LYS A 481 -6.92 7.75 -13.47
C LYS A 481 -5.91 8.57 -12.66
N GLY A 482 -5.14 9.46 -13.30
CA GLY A 482 -4.21 10.38 -12.63
C GLY A 482 -4.88 11.64 -12.06
N ARG A 483 -6.07 12.01 -12.56
CA ARG A 483 -6.65 13.35 -12.36
C ARG A 483 -6.89 13.74 -10.90
N ALA A 484 -7.28 12.80 -10.04
CA ALA A 484 -7.45 13.09 -8.61
C ALA A 484 -6.12 13.52 -7.97
N LEU A 485 -5.01 12.85 -8.34
CA LEU A 485 -3.67 13.22 -7.89
C LEU A 485 -3.23 14.57 -8.48
N PHE A 486 -3.45 14.83 -9.77
CA PHE A 486 -3.12 16.12 -10.37
C PHE A 486 -3.79 17.27 -9.63
N ARG A 487 -5.08 17.14 -9.31
CA ARG A 487 -5.84 18.13 -8.52
C ARG A 487 -5.29 18.28 -7.10
N ALA A 488 -4.96 17.17 -6.43
CA ALA A 488 -4.38 17.21 -5.09
C ALA A 488 -3.02 17.93 -5.08
N VAL A 489 -2.18 17.65 -6.07
CA VAL A 489 -0.87 18.31 -6.26
C VAL A 489 -1.05 19.80 -6.52
N ALA A 490 -1.98 20.19 -7.40
CA ALA A 490 -2.27 21.59 -7.70
C ALA A 490 -2.77 22.34 -6.45
N GLN A 491 -3.64 21.72 -5.64
CA GLN A 491 -4.08 22.32 -4.36
C GLN A 491 -2.93 22.48 -3.38
N ALA A 492 -2.08 21.46 -3.22
CA ALA A 492 -0.93 21.52 -2.33
C ALA A 492 0.09 22.58 -2.77
N ALA A 493 0.32 22.73 -4.09
CA ALA A 493 1.22 23.73 -4.64
C ALA A 493 0.71 25.16 -4.44
N LYS A 494 -0.60 25.37 -4.54
CA LYS A 494 -1.24 26.67 -4.31
C LYS A 494 -1.27 27.05 -2.83
N GLY A 495 -1.20 26.09 -1.95
CA GLY A 495 -1.39 26.22 -0.50
C GLY A 495 -2.80 25.83 -0.07
N LEU A 496 -2.90 25.01 0.98
CA LEU A 496 -4.14 24.54 1.59
C LEU A 496 -4.68 25.53 2.62
#